data_83d4833633f78842d8558b4f71f75bb3
#
_entry.id   83d4833633f78842d8558b4f71f75bb3
#
_cell.length_a   1.000
_cell.length_b   1.000
_cell.length_c   1.000
_cell.angle_alpha   90.00
_cell.angle_beta   90.00
_cell.angle_gamma   90.00
#
_symmetry.space_group_name_H-M   'P 1'
#
loop_
_entity.id
_entity.type
_entity.pdbx_description
1 polymer ?
#
loop_
_entity_poly.entity_id
_entity_poly.type
_entity_poly.pdbx_seq_one_letter_code
_entity_poly.pdbx_strand_id
1 'polypeptide(L)'
;MLQLCTKHNKQTNDYMEVVQEKIHAKNGSHRAKLWMPRQVLITPAARAEAWGAAMFERVKALGVPALELKHNRLTGLRGEDERETYRNAKSTMAIVTAPPSALKLQPIPPSADFQFHLAEGCPAHCQYCYLAGSLQGPPVIRAFANMPQILSNLPHYATPGKVTSFEASCYTDPLGIEHLTGSLAETIRFFGEQDQMNLRFVTKFDQVDSLLPLPHNGHTRARISLNTALIASRLEGGTATVEARLAALRKLALPQALGGGGYKVGVVLAPIMLVPDWEEQYMHLLDRLGQALDFDCDLTFELISHRFTPGSKALLQEWYPNTSIDFNESSRAMKFNKFGGKKFVYNTAAMGMLRSFFYSELKSRFPDAPILYWT
;
A
#
# COMPACT_ATOMS: atom_id res chain seq x y z
N MET A 1 10.12 -22.81 -51.94
CA MET A 1 9.74 -22.92 -50.52
C MET A 1 10.43 -21.88 -49.60
N LEU A 2 11.35 -21.06 -50.09
CA LEU A 2 12.12 -20.07 -49.35
C LEU A 2 11.53 -18.64 -49.38
N GLN A 3 10.49 -18.37 -50.20
CA GLN A 3 9.92 -17.01 -50.33
C GLN A 3 8.70 -16.76 -49.41
N LEU A 4 8.15 -17.77 -48.72
CA LEU A 4 7.02 -17.63 -47.82
C LEU A 4 7.44 -17.35 -46.36
N CYS A 5 8.66 -17.74 -45.95
CA CYS A 5 9.18 -17.47 -44.61
C CYS A 5 9.63 -16.02 -44.39
N THR A 6 10.07 -15.31 -45.45
CA THR A 6 10.55 -13.92 -45.31
C THR A 6 9.43 -12.88 -45.25
N LYS A 7 8.24 -13.18 -45.76
CA LYS A 7 7.08 -12.27 -45.66
C LYS A 7 6.41 -12.29 -44.28
N HIS A 8 6.41 -13.45 -43.61
CA HIS A 8 5.81 -13.56 -42.24
C HIS A 8 6.67 -12.86 -41.18
N ASN A 9 7.98 -12.92 -41.26
CA ASN A 9 8.88 -12.22 -40.34
C ASN A 9 8.87 -10.70 -40.49
N LYS A 10 8.59 -10.18 -41.71
CA LYS A 10 8.52 -8.72 -41.92
C LYS A 10 7.24 -8.12 -41.35
N GLN A 11 6.09 -8.81 -41.52
CA GLN A 11 4.80 -8.35 -40.95
C GLN A 11 4.74 -8.41 -39.43
N THR A 12 5.41 -9.39 -38.78
CA THR A 12 5.51 -9.47 -37.31
C THR A 12 6.46 -8.39 -36.77
N ASN A 13 7.56 -8.06 -37.46
CA ASN A 13 8.44 -6.97 -37.06
C ASN A 13 7.75 -5.60 -37.20
N ASP A 14 7.07 -5.33 -38.30
CA ASP A 14 6.34 -4.08 -38.53
C ASP A 14 5.21 -3.91 -37.49
N TYR A 15 4.53 -5.01 -37.10
CA TYR A 15 3.51 -4.97 -36.03
C TYR A 15 4.12 -4.68 -34.64
N MET A 16 5.28 -5.26 -34.36
CA MET A 16 5.99 -5.03 -33.09
C MET A 16 6.58 -3.62 -33.00
N GLU A 17 7.09 -3.04 -34.12
CA GLU A 17 7.52 -1.63 -34.15
C GLU A 17 6.36 -0.67 -33.96
N VAL A 18 5.22 -0.88 -34.60
CA VAL A 18 4.00 -0.06 -34.42
C VAL A 18 3.42 -0.19 -33.02
N VAL A 19 3.54 -1.37 -32.39
CA VAL A 19 3.14 -1.57 -30.98
C VAL A 19 4.12 -0.88 -30.04
N GLN A 20 5.42 -0.95 -30.30
CA GLN A 20 6.44 -0.22 -29.52
C GLN A 20 6.33 1.29 -29.68
N GLU A 21 6.10 1.83 -30.89
CA GLU A 21 5.83 3.25 -31.08
C GLU A 21 4.55 3.72 -30.38
N LYS A 22 3.47 2.93 -30.41
CA LYS A 22 2.25 3.23 -29.67
C LYS A 22 2.41 3.14 -28.15
N ILE A 23 3.29 2.28 -27.66
CA ILE A 23 3.67 2.20 -26.24
C ILE A 23 4.53 3.43 -25.88
N HIS A 24 5.47 3.84 -26.72
CA HIS A 24 6.28 5.06 -26.49
C HIS A 24 5.47 6.35 -26.64
N ALA A 25 4.53 6.42 -27.57
CA ALA A 25 3.65 7.57 -27.73
C ALA A 25 2.60 7.72 -26.61
N LYS A 26 2.19 6.60 -25.97
CA LYS A 26 1.35 6.63 -24.76
C LYS A 26 2.14 6.88 -23.47
N ASN A 27 3.44 6.75 -23.48
CA ASN A 27 4.35 7.11 -22.38
C ASN A 27 4.65 8.63 -22.29
N GLY A 28 3.92 9.45 -23.02
CA GLY A 28 3.81 10.89 -22.77
C GLY A 28 3.28 11.10 -21.36
N SER A 29 4.21 11.30 -20.43
CA SER A 29 4.06 11.87 -19.06
C SER A 29 2.65 11.74 -18.42
N HIS A 30 2.15 10.53 -18.19
CA HIS A 30 1.18 10.32 -17.13
C HIS A 30 1.93 10.49 -15.80
N ARG A 31 2.14 11.73 -15.36
CA ARG A 31 2.45 12.01 -13.97
C ARG A 31 1.32 11.39 -13.17
N ALA A 32 1.61 10.33 -12.41
CA ALA A 32 0.63 9.75 -11.52
C ALA A 32 0.03 10.86 -10.66
N LYS A 33 -1.28 10.91 -10.58
CA LYS A 33 -1.99 11.98 -9.88
C LYS A 33 -1.78 11.80 -8.39
N LEU A 34 -0.90 12.63 -7.79
CA LEU A 34 -0.71 12.69 -6.34
C LEU A 34 -2.06 12.96 -5.65
N TRP A 35 -2.31 12.27 -4.55
CA TRP A 35 -3.44 12.63 -3.71
C TRP A 35 -3.20 14.00 -3.09
N MET A 36 -4.10 14.95 -3.35
CA MET A 36 -4.04 16.29 -2.77
C MET A 36 -5.28 16.51 -1.91
N PRO A 37 -5.13 16.78 -0.61
CA PRO A 37 -6.26 17.10 0.24
C PRO A 37 -6.87 18.44 -0.16
N ARG A 38 -8.17 18.60 0.05
CA ARG A 38 -8.85 19.90 -0.12
C ARG A 38 -8.43 20.91 0.94
N GLN A 39 -8.07 20.41 2.12
CA GLN A 39 -7.56 21.21 3.22
C GLN A 39 -6.64 20.40 4.12
N VAL A 40 -5.76 21.11 4.79
CA VAL A 40 -4.93 20.53 5.87
C VAL A 40 -5.18 21.32 7.15
N LEU A 41 -5.43 20.58 8.23
CA LEU A 41 -5.61 21.10 9.58
C LEU A 41 -4.37 20.80 10.40
N ILE A 42 -3.85 21.75 11.18
CA ILE A 42 -2.79 21.48 12.13
C ILE A 42 -3.25 21.83 13.55
N THR A 43 -3.03 20.93 14.48
CA THR A 43 -3.31 21.18 15.91
C THR A 43 -2.20 21.98 16.55
N PRO A 44 -2.48 22.76 17.64
CA PRO A 44 -1.45 23.53 18.34
C PRO A 44 -0.27 22.68 18.82
N ALA A 45 -0.55 21.48 19.38
CA ALA A 45 0.51 20.55 19.82
C ALA A 45 1.40 20.10 18.64
N ALA A 46 0.79 19.77 17.48
CA ALA A 46 1.54 19.40 16.30
C ALA A 46 2.33 20.56 15.69
N ARG A 47 1.80 21.79 15.79
CA ARG A 47 2.49 23.01 15.32
C ARG A 47 3.74 23.31 16.13
N ALA A 48 3.74 22.94 17.41
CA ALA A 48 4.89 23.07 18.30
C ALA A 48 6.02 22.06 18.02
N GLU A 49 5.71 20.94 17.36
CA GLU A 49 6.70 19.96 16.92
C GLU A 49 7.41 20.45 15.65
N ALA A 50 8.75 20.40 15.63
CA ALA A 50 9.53 20.85 14.47
C ALA A 50 9.14 20.11 13.18
N TRP A 51 8.89 18.78 13.26
CA TRP A 51 8.44 17.99 12.12
C TRP A 51 7.04 18.40 11.66
N GLY A 52 6.11 18.65 12.59
CA GLY A 52 4.75 19.11 12.27
C GLY A 52 4.76 20.50 11.60
N ALA A 53 5.60 21.41 12.10
CA ALA A 53 5.80 22.71 11.48
C ALA A 53 6.35 22.57 10.04
N ALA A 54 7.35 21.73 9.83
CA ALA A 54 7.93 21.49 8.50
C ALA A 54 6.91 20.86 7.52
N MET A 55 6.08 19.90 7.97
CA MET A 55 4.98 19.36 7.17
C MET A 55 3.98 20.45 6.77
N PHE A 56 3.61 21.33 7.72
CA PHE A 56 2.65 22.40 7.48
C PHE A 56 3.16 23.39 6.43
N GLU A 57 4.42 23.80 6.51
CA GLU A 57 5.03 24.69 5.52
C GLU A 57 5.17 24.01 4.14
N ARG A 58 5.49 22.71 4.10
CA ARG A 58 5.52 21.94 2.84
C ARG A 58 4.15 21.91 2.17
N VAL A 59 3.09 21.67 2.92
CA VAL A 59 1.71 21.69 2.43
C VAL A 59 1.33 23.05 1.86
N LYS A 60 1.69 24.13 2.56
CA LYS A 60 1.45 25.51 2.09
C LYS A 60 2.21 25.80 0.79
N ALA A 61 3.45 25.35 0.69
CA ALA A 61 4.26 25.51 -0.52
C ALA A 61 3.66 24.76 -1.73
N LEU A 62 2.89 23.69 -1.50
CA LEU A 62 2.14 22.99 -2.55
C LEU A 62 0.80 23.66 -2.90
N GLY A 63 0.47 24.79 -2.29
CA GLY A 63 -0.76 25.53 -2.56
C GLY A 63 -2.02 24.91 -1.95
N VAL A 64 -1.88 23.96 -1.01
CA VAL A 64 -3.03 23.37 -0.32
C VAL A 64 -3.53 24.31 0.78
N PRO A 65 -4.84 24.59 0.86
CA PRO A 65 -5.42 25.34 1.97
C PRO A 65 -5.05 24.74 3.32
N ALA A 66 -4.39 25.50 4.18
CA ALA A 66 -3.87 25.04 5.46
C ALA A 66 -4.37 25.93 6.59
N LEU A 67 -4.94 25.31 7.64
CA LEU A 67 -5.58 25.98 8.76
C LEU A 67 -4.98 25.53 10.09
N GLU A 68 -4.59 26.47 10.93
CA GLU A 68 -4.20 26.23 12.31
C GLU A 68 -5.45 26.17 13.20
N LEU A 69 -5.60 25.08 13.94
CA LEU A 69 -6.71 24.90 14.87
C LEU A 69 -6.43 25.61 16.21
N LYS A 70 -7.50 26.07 16.88
CA LYS A 70 -7.38 26.64 18.23
C LYS A 70 -7.19 25.58 19.33
N HIS A 71 -7.55 24.33 19.06
CA HIS A 71 -7.53 23.22 20.02
C HIS A 71 -6.99 21.95 19.37
N ASN A 72 -6.52 20.99 20.19
CA ASN A 72 -6.00 19.69 19.72
C ASN A 72 -7.11 18.70 19.28
N ARG A 73 -8.35 19.14 19.21
CA ARG A 73 -9.49 18.32 18.77
C ARG A 73 -9.88 18.68 17.33
N LEU A 74 -9.97 17.67 16.48
CA LEU A 74 -10.49 17.82 15.12
C LEU A 74 -12.01 17.98 15.16
N THR A 75 -12.52 19.03 14.52
CA THR A 75 -13.95 19.35 14.41
C THR A 75 -14.31 19.73 12.98
N GLY A 76 -15.60 19.83 12.65
CA GLY A 76 -16.05 20.31 11.34
C GLY A 76 -15.92 19.29 10.20
N LEU A 77 -15.72 17.99 10.50
CA LEU A 77 -15.57 16.93 9.49
C LEU A 77 -16.89 16.18 9.22
N ARG A 78 -17.88 16.30 10.11
CA ARG A 78 -19.18 15.65 9.92
C ARG A 78 -19.99 16.42 8.87
N GLY A 79 -20.62 15.67 7.97
CA GLY A 79 -21.62 16.15 7.03
C GLY A 79 -23.02 15.86 7.53
N GLU A 80 -24.01 16.11 6.69
CA GLU A 80 -25.43 15.82 6.97
C GLU A 80 -25.69 14.31 7.06
N ASP A 81 -24.96 13.51 6.25
CA ASP A 81 -25.01 12.06 6.26
C ASP A 81 -23.61 11.43 6.36
N GLU A 82 -23.53 10.09 6.44
CA GLU A 82 -22.27 9.36 6.55
C GLU A 82 -21.44 9.46 5.26
N ARG A 83 -22.08 9.57 4.11
CA ARG A 83 -21.35 9.71 2.81
C ARG A 83 -20.71 11.09 2.68
N GLU A 84 -21.38 12.11 3.13
CA GLU A 84 -20.82 13.45 3.17
C GLU A 84 -19.70 13.53 4.22
N THR A 85 -19.91 12.96 5.40
CA THR A 85 -18.88 12.81 6.43
C THR A 85 -17.64 12.10 5.87
N TYR A 86 -17.85 10.99 5.15
CA TYR A 86 -16.78 10.26 4.45
C TYR A 86 -16.04 11.14 3.45
N ARG A 87 -16.74 11.86 2.57
CA ARG A 87 -16.13 12.75 1.57
C ARG A 87 -15.31 13.86 2.21
N ASN A 88 -15.85 14.51 3.23
CA ASN A 88 -15.18 15.60 3.96
C ASN A 88 -13.91 15.09 4.65
N ALA A 89 -14.01 13.97 5.37
CA ALA A 89 -12.89 13.38 6.08
C ALA A 89 -11.79 12.88 5.13
N LYS A 90 -12.15 12.13 4.08
CA LYS A 90 -11.20 11.58 3.10
C LYS A 90 -10.52 12.64 2.24
N SER A 91 -11.07 13.82 2.15
CA SER A 91 -10.46 14.97 1.46
C SER A 91 -9.69 15.90 2.41
N THR A 92 -9.56 15.55 3.68
CA THR A 92 -8.86 16.34 4.71
C THR A 92 -7.66 15.56 5.25
N MET A 93 -6.50 16.25 5.35
CA MET A 93 -5.38 15.78 6.16
C MET A 93 -5.31 16.60 7.44
N ALA A 94 -5.03 15.94 8.56
CA ALA A 94 -4.78 16.59 9.85
C ALA A 94 -3.36 16.27 10.31
N ILE A 95 -2.59 17.29 10.63
CA ILE A 95 -1.28 17.16 11.26
C ILE A 95 -1.52 17.20 12.78
N VAL A 96 -1.25 16.07 13.44
CA VAL A 96 -1.52 15.87 14.87
C VAL A 96 -0.34 15.22 15.56
N THR A 97 -0.25 15.25 16.87
CA THR A 97 0.69 14.42 17.63
C THR A 97 0.12 13.01 17.82
N ALA A 98 0.95 11.97 17.64
CA ALA A 98 0.58 10.60 17.97
C ALA A 98 0.26 10.51 19.47
N PRO A 99 -0.83 9.84 19.85
CA PRO A 99 -1.16 9.67 21.26
C PRO A 99 -0.15 8.72 21.93
N PRO A 100 0.05 8.80 23.27
CA PRO A 100 0.97 7.91 23.99
C PRO A 100 0.70 6.42 23.78
N SER A 101 -0.55 6.03 23.50
CA SER A 101 -0.92 4.65 23.17
C SER A 101 -0.31 4.17 21.84
N ALA A 102 -0.07 5.05 20.88
CA ALA A 102 0.55 4.72 19.60
C ALA A 102 2.07 4.41 19.73
N LEU A 103 2.71 4.84 20.84
CA LEU A 103 4.09 4.50 21.16
C LEU A 103 4.23 3.13 21.82
N LYS A 104 3.12 2.49 22.25
CA LYS A 104 3.11 1.11 22.73
C LYS A 104 2.92 0.18 21.54
N LEU A 105 4.04 -0.27 20.97
CA LEU A 105 4.02 -1.09 19.75
C LEU A 105 3.31 -2.41 20.00
N GLN A 106 2.54 -2.82 19.01
CA GLN A 106 1.81 -4.09 19.03
C GLN A 106 2.47 -5.10 18.09
N PRO A 107 2.55 -6.38 18.47
CA PRO A 107 2.99 -7.44 17.58
C PRO A 107 2.06 -7.54 16.37
N ILE A 108 2.64 -7.79 15.18
CA ILE A 108 1.87 -7.99 13.94
C ILE A 108 2.30 -9.24 13.16
N PRO A 109 2.44 -10.41 13.79
CA PRO A 109 2.71 -11.63 13.04
C PRO A 109 1.55 -11.95 12.08
N PRO A 110 1.82 -12.55 10.92
CA PRO A 110 3.13 -12.98 10.44
C PRO A 110 3.89 -11.92 9.63
N SER A 111 3.40 -10.68 9.52
CA SER A 111 4.00 -9.65 8.68
C SER A 111 5.33 -9.14 9.24
N ALA A 112 5.38 -8.80 10.51
CA ALA A 112 6.58 -8.31 11.21
C ALA A 112 6.49 -8.63 12.71
N ASP A 113 7.60 -8.40 13.45
CA ASP A 113 7.59 -8.55 14.90
C ASP A 113 6.70 -7.48 15.54
N PHE A 114 6.83 -6.23 15.12
CA PHE A 114 6.06 -5.09 15.63
C PHE A 114 5.52 -4.19 14.51
N GLN A 115 4.45 -3.46 14.82
CA GLN A 115 3.94 -2.37 13.99
C GLN A 115 4.08 -1.02 14.69
N PHE A 116 4.30 0.02 13.90
CA PHE A 116 4.27 1.41 14.33
C PHE A 116 3.60 2.27 13.27
N HIS A 117 3.20 3.50 13.62
CA HIS A 117 2.41 4.33 12.74
C HIS A 117 3.05 5.69 12.50
N LEU A 118 3.16 6.08 11.23
CA LEU A 118 3.54 7.42 10.78
C LEU A 118 2.31 8.31 10.60
N ALA A 119 1.17 7.66 10.38
CA ALA A 119 -0.13 8.28 10.19
C ALA A 119 -1.24 7.23 10.38
N GLU A 120 -2.48 7.71 10.51
CA GLU A 120 -3.71 6.92 10.48
C GLU A 120 -4.65 7.47 9.40
N GLY A 121 -5.49 6.58 8.82
CA GLY A 121 -6.31 6.91 7.66
C GLY A 121 -5.51 6.86 6.37
N CYS A 122 -6.14 6.48 5.29
CA CYS A 122 -5.49 6.21 4.00
C CYS A 122 -6.08 7.09 2.90
N PRO A 123 -5.29 7.67 1.99
CA PRO A 123 -5.80 8.47 0.89
C PRO A 123 -6.56 7.64 -0.16
N ALA A 124 -6.32 6.33 -0.22
CA ALA A 124 -7.02 5.43 -1.14
C ALA A 124 -8.49 5.20 -0.76
N HIS A 125 -9.31 4.85 -1.76
CA HIS A 125 -10.74 4.60 -1.66
C HIS A 125 -11.09 3.13 -1.98
N CYS A 126 -10.34 2.18 -1.36
CA CYS A 126 -10.57 0.75 -1.59
C CYS A 126 -11.89 0.30 -0.97
N GLN A 127 -12.80 -0.25 -1.80
CA GLN A 127 -14.15 -0.66 -1.39
C GLN A 127 -14.18 -1.92 -0.52
N TYR A 128 -13.05 -2.58 -0.34
CA TYR A 128 -12.86 -3.77 0.50
C TYR A 128 -12.02 -3.49 1.76
N CYS A 129 -11.81 -2.23 2.11
CA CYS A 129 -10.86 -1.85 3.17
C CYS A 129 -11.22 -2.50 4.52
N TYR A 130 -10.43 -3.49 4.92
CA TYR A 130 -10.63 -4.19 6.20
C TYR A 130 -10.55 -3.23 7.40
N LEU A 131 -9.76 -2.16 7.26
CA LEU A 131 -9.55 -1.17 8.31
C LEU A 131 -10.74 -0.22 8.51
N ALA A 132 -11.70 -0.19 7.58
CA ALA A 132 -12.88 0.67 7.70
C ALA A 132 -13.60 0.47 9.06
N GLY A 133 -13.74 -0.78 9.51
CA GLY A 133 -14.38 -1.11 10.77
C GLY A 133 -13.53 -0.90 12.04
N SER A 134 -12.26 -0.52 11.91
CA SER A 134 -11.36 -0.29 13.05
C SER A 134 -11.02 1.20 13.27
N LEU A 135 -11.35 2.07 12.33
CA LEU A 135 -11.17 3.51 12.47
C LEU A 135 -12.21 4.09 13.44
N GLN A 136 -11.75 4.92 14.37
CA GLN A 136 -12.64 5.63 15.28
C GLN A 136 -13.01 7.01 14.69
N GLY A 137 -14.31 7.22 14.47
CA GLY A 137 -14.86 8.46 13.90
C GLY A 137 -14.59 8.62 12.39
N PRO A 138 -14.75 9.85 11.86
CA PRO A 138 -14.58 10.12 10.44
C PRO A 138 -13.19 9.70 9.93
N PRO A 139 -13.05 9.11 8.72
CA PRO A 139 -11.81 8.53 8.21
C PRO A 139 -10.83 9.60 7.68
N VAL A 140 -10.54 10.62 8.49
CA VAL A 140 -9.56 11.66 8.19
C VAL A 140 -8.14 11.09 8.22
N ILE A 141 -7.27 11.59 7.33
CA ILE A 141 -5.86 11.19 7.32
C ILE A 141 -5.13 12.02 8.39
N ARG A 142 -4.66 11.34 9.44
CA ARG A 142 -3.93 11.96 10.56
C ARG A 142 -2.44 11.68 10.40
N ALA A 143 -1.65 12.65 9.97
CA ALA A 143 -0.20 12.56 9.90
C ALA A 143 0.42 12.96 11.25
N PHE A 144 1.36 12.16 11.75
CA PHE A 144 1.93 12.36 13.08
C PHE A 144 3.14 13.30 13.04
N ALA A 145 3.09 14.35 13.88
CA ALA A 145 4.08 15.41 13.94
C ALA A 145 5.30 15.08 14.81
N ASN A 146 5.15 14.21 15.80
CA ASN A 146 6.21 13.84 16.74
C ASN A 146 7.09 12.68 16.23
N MET A 147 7.53 12.77 14.97
CA MET A 147 8.35 11.76 14.30
C MET A 147 9.63 11.39 15.05
N PRO A 148 10.44 12.33 15.58
CA PRO A 148 11.63 11.97 16.34
C PRO A 148 11.32 11.08 17.55
N GLN A 149 10.20 11.35 18.26
CA GLN A 149 9.76 10.53 19.38
C GLN A 149 9.32 9.13 18.93
N ILE A 150 8.61 9.03 17.80
CA ILE A 150 8.19 7.74 17.25
C ILE A 150 9.42 6.89 16.89
N LEU A 151 10.37 7.45 16.15
CA LEU A 151 11.56 6.72 15.70
C LEU A 151 12.49 6.35 16.87
N SER A 152 12.77 7.27 17.80
CA SER A 152 13.61 6.99 18.96
C SER A 152 13.03 5.94 19.92
N ASN A 153 11.73 5.67 19.83
CA ASN A 153 11.06 4.64 20.64
C ASN A 153 11.30 3.21 20.08
N LEU A 154 11.56 3.05 18.79
CA LEU A 154 11.67 1.74 18.13
C LEU A 154 12.78 0.84 18.69
N PRO A 155 14.00 1.34 18.98
CA PRO A 155 15.07 0.53 19.53
C PRO A 155 14.73 -0.15 20.84
N HIS A 156 13.83 0.41 21.65
CA HIS A 156 13.40 -0.21 22.92
C HIS A 156 12.64 -1.54 22.73
N TYR A 157 12.15 -1.81 21.51
CA TYR A 157 11.48 -3.04 21.14
C TYR A 157 12.37 -4.01 20.37
N ALA A 158 13.58 -3.58 20.01
CA ALA A 158 14.54 -4.45 19.33
C ALA A 158 15.04 -5.56 20.29
N THR A 159 15.12 -6.78 19.79
CA THR A 159 15.62 -7.92 20.55
C THR A 159 17.13 -7.99 20.42
N PRO A 160 17.90 -7.91 21.50
CA PRO A 160 19.37 -8.00 21.45
C PRO A 160 19.83 -9.30 20.76
N GLY A 161 20.78 -9.19 19.82
CA GLY A 161 21.36 -10.32 19.09
C GLY A 161 20.46 -10.93 18.01
N LYS A 162 19.31 -10.33 17.74
CA LYS A 162 18.38 -10.78 16.69
C LYS A 162 17.89 -9.58 15.87
N VAL A 163 17.83 -9.76 14.55
CA VAL A 163 17.19 -8.75 13.68
C VAL A 163 15.70 -8.69 13.98
N THR A 164 15.23 -7.52 14.38
CA THR A 164 13.81 -7.24 14.66
C THR A 164 13.17 -6.50 13.49
N SER A 165 12.05 -6.99 13.00
CA SER A 165 11.32 -6.42 11.89
C SER A 165 10.17 -5.51 12.35
N PHE A 166 10.04 -4.35 11.72
CA PHE A 166 9.01 -3.36 12.02
C PHE A 166 8.17 -3.07 10.78
N GLU A 167 6.86 -3.17 10.91
CA GLU A 167 5.89 -2.80 9.87
C GLU A 167 5.44 -1.36 10.07
N ALA A 168 5.73 -0.49 9.09
CA ALA A 168 5.28 0.90 9.15
C ALA A 168 3.86 1.06 8.64
N SER A 169 3.05 1.81 9.40
CA SER A 169 1.81 2.43 8.94
C SER A 169 0.73 1.46 8.44
N CYS A 170 0.41 0.43 9.24
CA CYS A 170 -0.65 -0.54 8.90
C CYS A 170 -2.04 0.08 8.73
N TYR A 171 -2.26 1.32 9.19
CA TYR A 171 -3.55 2.04 9.10
C TYR A 171 -3.57 3.14 8.03
N THR A 172 -2.50 3.28 7.25
CA THR A 172 -2.44 4.19 6.10
C THR A 172 -1.59 3.58 4.98
N ASP A 173 -1.55 4.25 3.82
CA ASP A 173 -0.51 4.01 2.82
C ASP A 173 0.53 5.14 2.95
N PRO A 174 1.73 4.87 3.47
CA PRO A 174 2.69 5.92 3.78
C PRO A 174 3.22 6.61 2.52
N LEU A 175 3.35 5.90 1.39
CA LEU A 175 3.79 6.50 0.13
C LEU A 175 2.73 7.43 -0.47
N GLY A 176 1.44 7.12 -0.26
CA GLY A 176 0.35 7.94 -0.78
C GLY A 176 0.27 9.35 -0.20
N ILE A 177 0.97 9.61 0.92
CA ILE A 177 1.06 10.93 1.58
C ILE A 177 2.50 11.43 1.73
N GLU A 178 3.49 10.72 1.19
CA GLU A 178 4.91 11.04 1.36
C GLU A 178 5.28 12.43 0.88
N HIS A 179 4.76 12.86 -0.27
CA HIS A 179 4.99 14.20 -0.83
C HIS A 179 4.51 15.35 0.09
N LEU A 180 3.59 15.06 1.02
CA LEU A 180 3.09 16.01 2.03
C LEU A 180 3.86 15.89 3.35
N THR A 181 4.24 14.67 3.74
CA THR A 181 4.77 14.40 5.09
C THR A 181 6.29 14.26 5.14
N GLY A 182 6.91 13.61 4.15
CA GLY A 182 8.32 13.23 4.18
C GLY A 182 8.65 12.15 5.20
N SER A 183 7.62 11.56 5.84
CA SER A 183 7.79 10.68 7.00
C SER A 183 8.33 9.31 6.63
N LEU A 184 7.98 8.78 5.45
CA LEU A 184 8.49 7.48 4.99
C LEU A 184 9.98 7.57 4.64
N ALA A 185 10.40 8.62 3.94
CA ALA A 185 11.81 8.84 3.59
C ALA A 185 12.68 8.97 4.84
N GLU A 186 12.22 9.72 5.85
CA GLU A 186 12.94 9.84 7.12
C GLU A 186 13.03 8.50 7.86
N THR A 187 11.94 7.75 7.86
CA THR A 187 11.92 6.40 8.43
C THR A 187 12.91 5.47 7.73
N ILE A 188 12.98 5.50 6.39
CA ILE A 188 13.95 4.69 5.63
C ILE A 188 15.38 5.05 6.00
N ARG A 189 15.74 6.34 6.13
CA ARG A 189 17.06 6.78 6.56
C ARG A 189 17.38 6.27 7.96
N PHE A 190 16.45 6.46 8.91
CA PHE A 190 16.61 5.99 10.27
C PHE A 190 16.92 4.48 10.32
N PHE A 191 16.15 3.65 9.63
CA PHE A 191 16.40 2.21 9.59
C PHE A 191 17.69 1.84 8.85
N GLY A 192 18.13 2.63 7.88
CA GLY A 192 19.39 2.45 7.19
C GLY A 192 20.62 2.56 8.12
N GLU A 193 20.48 3.24 9.26
CA GLU A 193 21.50 3.42 10.28
C GLU A 193 21.45 2.35 11.40
N GLN A 194 20.52 1.40 11.32
CA GLN A 194 20.27 0.41 12.39
C GLN A 194 20.73 -0.99 12.00
N ASP A 195 21.69 -1.56 12.68
CA ASP A 195 22.25 -2.89 12.33
C ASP A 195 21.30 -4.05 12.60
N GLN A 196 20.39 -3.94 13.56
CA GLN A 196 19.54 -5.04 14.02
C GLN A 196 18.04 -4.78 13.86
N MET A 197 17.66 -3.82 13.04
CA MET A 197 16.27 -3.50 12.78
C MET A 197 15.99 -3.44 11.27
N ASN A 198 14.91 -4.03 10.85
CA ASN A 198 14.43 -3.99 9.47
C ASN A 198 13.08 -3.32 9.37
N LEU A 199 12.96 -2.41 8.40
CA LEU A 199 11.73 -1.76 8.02
C LEU A 199 10.98 -2.56 6.96
N ARG A 200 9.67 -2.62 7.10
CA ARG A 200 8.74 -3.08 6.07
C ARG A 200 7.65 -2.03 5.91
N PHE A 201 7.28 -1.74 4.70
CA PHE A 201 6.08 -0.95 4.39
C PHE A 201 5.38 -1.52 3.16
N VAL A 202 4.09 -1.25 3.01
CA VAL A 202 3.31 -1.67 1.84
C VAL A 202 2.62 -0.47 1.23
N THR A 203 2.52 -0.46 -0.12
CA THR A 203 1.87 0.63 -0.83
C THR A 203 1.09 0.16 -2.07
N LYS A 204 0.05 0.91 -2.44
CA LYS A 204 -0.68 0.85 -3.72
C LYS A 204 -0.42 2.08 -4.60
N PHE A 205 0.58 2.89 -4.23
CA PHE A 205 1.00 4.07 -4.98
C PHE A 205 2.33 3.81 -5.71
N ASP A 206 2.70 4.68 -6.63
CA ASP A 206 3.78 4.51 -7.59
C ASP A 206 4.85 5.63 -7.55
N GLN A 207 4.69 6.61 -6.66
CA GLN A 207 5.58 7.77 -6.55
C GLN A 207 6.86 7.46 -5.77
N VAL A 208 7.63 6.48 -6.26
CA VAL A 208 8.82 5.94 -5.56
C VAL A 208 10.11 6.72 -5.84
N ASP A 209 10.12 7.64 -6.80
CA ASP A 209 11.36 8.27 -7.28
C ASP A 209 12.14 8.99 -6.17
N SER A 210 11.46 9.59 -5.18
CA SER A 210 12.09 10.21 -4.01
C SER A 210 12.73 9.21 -3.04
N LEU A 211 12.37 7.93 -3.13
CA LEU A 211 12.91 6.88 -2.28
C LEU A 211 14.18 6.24 -2.86
N LEU A 212 14.34 6.26 -4.20
CA LEU A 212 15.43 5.55 -4.88
C LEU A 212 16.84 5.92 -4.39
N PRO A 213 17.16 7.22 -4.12
CA PRO A 213 18.52 7.61 -3.68
C PRO A 213 18.73 7.47 -2.18
N LEU A 214 17.77 6.97 -1.39
CA LEU A 214 17.89 6.95 0.07
C LEU A 214 18.89 5.88 0.53
N PRO A 215 19.69 6.17 1.58
CA PRO A 215 20.66 5.24 2.15
C PRO A 215 19.96 4.21 3.05
N HIS A 216 19.20 3.28 2.46
CA HIS A 216 18.47 2.24 3.19
C HIS A 216 19.36 1.07 3.65
N ASN A 217 20.58 0.94 3.11
CA ASN A 217 21.61 -0.06 3.48
C ASN A 217 21.12 -1.51 3.57
N GLY A 218 20.07 -1.88 2.78
CA GLY A 218 19.47 -3.21 2.79
C GLY A 218 18.53 -3.49 3.97
N HIS A 219 18.27 -2.51 4.85
CA HIS A 219 17.41 -2.65 6.02
C HIS A 219 15.92 -2.37 5.73
N THR A 220 15.58 -2.04 4.50
CA THR A 220 14.19 -1.78 4.10
C THR A 220 13.71 -2.76 3.04
N ARG A 221 12.56 -3.41 3.29
CA ARG A 221 11.79 -4.15 2.29
C ARG A 221 10.59 -3.31 1.85
N ALA A 222 10.64 -2.82 0.61
CA ALA A 222 9.54 -2.10 -0.01
C ALA A 222 8.55 -3.09 -0.64
N ARG A 223 7.28 -3.06 -0.23
CA ARG A 223 6.29 -4.00 -0.73
C ARG A 223 5.22 -3.28 -1.54
N ILE A 224 4.95 -3.82 -2.72
CA ILE A 224 3.89 -3.32 -3.59
C ILE A 224 2.68 -4.25 -3.47
N SER A 225 1.52 -3.67 -3.13
CA SER A 225 0.27 -4.42 -3.15
C SER A 225 -0.30 -4.45 -4.56
N LEU A 226 -0.48 -5.65 -5.09
CA LEU A 226 -0.99 -5.91 -6.43
C LEU A 226 -2.33 -6.64 -6.38
N ASN A 227 -3.11 -6.44 -7.43
CA ASN A 227 -4.33 -7.18 -7.71
C ASN A 227 -4.55 -7.25 -9.23
N THR A 228 -5.57 -8.01 -9.68
CA THR A 228 -5.91 -8.05 -11.08
C THR A 228 -6.35 -6.66 -11.58
N ALA A 229 -6.19 -6.40 -12.86
CA ALA A 229 -6.60 -5.11 -13.45
C ALA A 229 -8.09 -4.81 -13.22
N LEU A 230 -8.93 -5.85 -13.24
CA LEU A 230 -10.36 -5.74 -12.96
C LEU A 230 -10.62 -5.27 -11.52
N ILE A 231 -10.00 -5.91 -10.54
CA ILE A 231 -10.18 -5.56 -9.12
C ILE A 231 -9.60 -4.17 -8.85
N ALA A 232 -8.38 -3.89 -9.33
CA ALA A 232 -7.74 -2.60 -9.14
C ALA A 232 -8.56 -1.45 -9.71
N SER A 233 -9.06 -1.59 -10.95
CA SER A 233 -9.83 -0.52 -11.61
C SER A 233 -11.21 -0.28 -10.98
N ARG A 234 -11.88 -1.33 -10.51
CA ARG A 234 -13.25 -1.23 -9.99
C ARG A 234 -13.32 -0.94 -8.50
N LEU A 235 -12.36 -1.45 -7.71
CA LEU A 235 -12.47 -1.49 -6.26
C LEU A 235 -11.37 -0.71 -5.52
N GLU A 236 -10.30 -0.26 -6.21
CA GLU A 236 -9.16 0.42 -5.59
C GLU A 236 -9.08 1.90 -6.00
N GLY A 237 -10.14 2.66 -5.77
CA GLY A 237 -10.19 4.07 -6.13
C GLY A 237 -9.07 4.89 -5.47
N GLY A 238 -8.49 5.83 -6.24
CA GLY A 238 -7.46 6.74 -5.76
C GLY A 238 -6.06 6.14 -5.62
N THR A 239 -5.85 4.90 -6.07
CA THR A 239 -4.55 4.23 -6.10
C THR A 239 -3.91 4.31 -7.50
N ALA A 240 -2.64 3.94 -7.63
CA ALA A 240 -1.98 3.79 -8.92
C ALA A 240 -2.54 2.60 -9.71
N THR A 241 -2.43 2.62 -11.03
CA THR A 241 -2.78 1.46 -11.88
C THR A 241 -1.84 0.29 -11.61
N VAL A 242 -2.24 -0.92 -12.01
CA VAL A 242 -1.39 -2.12 -11.86
C VAL A 242 -0.06 -1.93 -12.60
N GLU A 243 -0.09 -1.40 -13.81
CA GLU A 243 1.10 -1.11 -14.62
C GLU A 243 2.04 -0.12 -13.93
N ALA A 244 1.50 0.96 -13.37
CA ALA A 244 2.30 1.94 -12.64
C ALA A 244 2.93 1.34 -11.37
N ARG A 245 2.20 0.46 -10.66
CA ARG A 245 2.74 -0.27 -9.50
C ARG A 245 3.84 -1.26 -9.90
N LEU A 246 3.69 -1.96 -11.02
CA LEU A 246 4.74 -2.85 -11.57
C LEU A 246 5.99 -2.06 -11.97
N ALA A 247 5.81 -0.91 -12.61
CA ALA A 247 6.92 -0.01 -12.94
C ALA A 247 7.62 0.54 -11.68
N ALA A 248 6.85 0.88 -10.64
CA ALA A 248 7.40 1.30 -9.35
C ALA A 248 8.15 0.17 -8.64
N LEU A 249 7.62 -1.04 -8.67
CA LEU A 249 8.28 -2.24 -8.14
C LEU A 249 9.63 -2.47 -8.83
N ARG A 250 9.65 -2.39 -10.18
CA ARG A 250 10.90 -2.49 -10.96
C ARG A 250 11.92 -1.44 -10.54
N LYS A 251 11.52 -0.17 -10.45
CA LYS A 251 12.41 0.93 -10.02
C LYS A 251 13.00 0.68 -8.62
N LEU A 252 12.18 0.22 -7.68
CA LEU A 252 12.65 -0.09 -6.32
C LEU A 252 13.64 -1.25 -6.31
N ALA A 253 13.36 -2.33 -7.05
CA ALA A 253 14.18 -3.54 -7.07
C ALA A 253 15.47 -3.41 -7.88
N LEU A 254 15.44 -2.63 -8.97
CA LEU A 254 16.60 -2.47 -9.87
C LEU A 254 17.80 -1.95 -9.07
N PRO A 255 19.00 -2.54 -9.28
CA PRO A 255 20.22 -2.07 -8.59
C PRO A 255 20.49 -0.57 -8.81
N GLN A 256 21.04 0.08 -7.77
CA GLN A 256 21.37 1.52 -7.83
C GLN A 256 22.33 1.86 -8.97
N ALA A 257 23.28 0.98 -9.28
CA ALA A 257 24.20 1.12 -10.40
C ALA A 257 23.50 1.18 -11.77
N LEU A 258 22.27 0.68 -11.86
CA LEU A 258 21.40 0.73 -13.04
C LEU A 258 20.30 1.80 -12.95
N GLY A 259 20.42 2.73 -11.98
CA GLY A 259 19.48 3.83 -11.79
C GLY A 259 18.24 3.46 -10.98
N GLY A 260 18.20 2.29 -10.34
CA GLY A 260 17.14 1.89 -9.42
C GLY A 260 17.41 2.22 -7.97
N GLY A 261 16.59 1.69 -7.07
CA GLY A 261 16.72 1.89 -5.63
C GLY A 261 17.54 0.82 -4.92
N GLY A 262 17.68 -0.40 -5.48
CA GLY A 262 18.39 -1.52 -4.85
C GLY A 262 17.70 -2.08 -3.60
N TYR A 263 16.40 -1.84 -3.45
CA TYR A 263 15.64 -2.34 -2.30
C TYR A 263 15.39 -3.84 -2.36
N LYS A 264 15.37 -4.50 -1.20
CA LYS A 264 14.64 -5.75 -1.06
C LYS A 264 13.16 -5.46 -1.30
N VAL A 265 12.50 -6.27 -2.12
CA VAL A 265 11.12 -6.02 -2.50
C VAL A 265 10.18 -7.15 -2.09
N GLY A 266 8.90 -6.85 -2.05
CA GLY A 266 7.86 -7.84 -1.82
C GLY A 266 6.60 -7.52 -2.61
N VAL A 267 5.86 -8.55 -2.96
CA VAL A 267 4.53 -8.45 -3.56
C VAL A 267 3.50 -8.93 -2.56
N VAL A 268 2.53 -8.07 -2.28
CA VAL A 268 1.37 -8.41 -1.44
C VAL A 268 0.16 -8.56 -2.36
N LEU A 269 -0.24 -9.80 -2.64
CA LEU A 269 -1.49 -10.07 -3.36
C LEU A 269 -2.65 -9.97 -2.36
N ALA A 270 -3.28 -8.79 -2.31
CA ALA A 270 -4.27 -8.45 -1.29
C ALA A 270 -5.31 -7.40 -1.74
N PRO A 271 -6.60 -7.75 -1.58
CA PRO A 271 -7.11 -9.08 -1.26
C PRO A 271 -7.22 -9.97 -2.50
N ILE A 272 -6.91 -11.24 -2.37
CA ILE A 272 -7.23 -12.24 -3.39
C ILE A 272 -8.74 -12.45 -3.39
N MET A 273 -9.38 -12.31 -4.56
CA MET A 273 -10.84 -12.37 -4.71
C MET A 273 -11.23 -13.36 -5.81
N LEU A 274 -12.27 -14.16 -5.53
CA LEU A 274 -12.93 -15.02 -6.51
C LEU A 274 -13.90 -14.17 -7.35
N VAL A 275 -13.37 -13.53 -8.37
CA VAL A 275 -14.15 -12.82 -9.41
C VAL A 275 -14.32 -13.73 -10.63
N PRO A 276 -15.22 -13.43 -11.60
CA PRO A 276 -15.28 -14.19 -12.85
C PRO A 276 -13.88 -14.29 -13.50
N ASP A 277 -13.55 -15.46 -14.02
CA ASP A 277 -12.27 -15.75 -14.70
C ASP A 277 -11.01 -15.41 -13.86
N TRP A 278 -11.11 -15.55 -12.53
CA TRP A 278 -10.07 -15.16 -11.58
C TRP A 278 -8.73 -15.85 -11.84
N GLU A 279 -8.72 -17.12 -12.25
CA GLU A 279 -7.48 -17.85 -12.56
C GLU A 279 -6.71 -17.18 -13.69
N GLU A 280 -7.38 -16.94 -14.82
CA GLU A 280 -6.81 -16.28 -15.99
C GLU A 280 -6.31 -14.87 -15.65
N GLN A 281 -7.11 -14.11 -14.90
CA GLN A 281 -6.75 -12.74 -14.50
C GLN A 281 -5.51 -12.72 -13.58
N TYR A 282 -5.39 -13.66 -12.65
CA TYR A 282 -4.20 -13.75 -11.79
C TYR A 282 -3.00 -14.32 -12.55
N MET A 283 -3.16 -15.30 -13.44
CA MET A 283 -2.07 -15.73 -14.33
C MET A 283 -1.52 -14.56 -15.14
N HIS A 284 -2.36 -13.79 -15.79
CA HIS A 284 -1.96 -12.60 -16.51
C HIS A 284 -1.22 -11.57 -15.63
N LEU A 285 -1.67 -11.34 -14.39
CA LEU A 285 -0.95 -10.48 -13.45
C LEU A 285 0.45 -11.01 -13.13
N LEU A 286 0.58 -12.33 -12.88
CA LEU A 286 1.86 -12.95 -12.55
C LEU A 286 2.83 -12.95 -13.74
N ASP A 287 2.33 -13.13 -14.98
CA ASP A 287 3.13 -13.00 -16.19
C ASP A 287 3.68 -11.56 -16.36
N ARG A 288 2.83 -10.55 -16.12
CA ARG A 288 3.24 -9.14 -16.12
C ARG A 288 4.25 -8.81 -15.02
N LEU A 289 4.10 -9.42 -13.86
CA LEU A 289 5.07 -9.30 -12.77
C LEU A 289 6.43 -9.88 -13.16
N GLY A 290 6.46 -11.07 -13.78
CA GLY A 290 7.68 -11.68 -14.30
C GLY A 290 8.38 -10.81 -15.36
N GLN A 291 7.60 -10.19 -16.26
CA GLN A 291 8.14 -9.23 -17.23
C GLN A 291 8.71 -7.96 -16.58
N ALA A 292 8.09 -7.50 -15.49
CA ALA A 292 8.57 -6.33 -14.74
C ALA A 292 9.85 -6.61 -13.94
N LEU A 293 10.05 -7.84 -13.49
CA LEU A 293 11.22 -8.28 -12.72
C LEU A 293 12.04 -9.31 -13.53
N ASP A 294 12.52 -8.90 -14.71
CA ASP A 294 13.33 -9.69 -15.63
C ASP A 294 14.82 -9.77 -15.25
N PHE A 295 15.13 -9.57 -13.98
CA PHE A 295 16.47 -9.59 -13.38
C PHE A 295 16.41 -10.16 -11.94
N ASP A 296 17.55 -10.62 -11.45
CA ASP A 296 17.64 -11.16 -10.08
C ASP A 296 17.44 -10.08 -9.03
N CYS A 297 16.50 -10.32 -8.11
CA CYS A 297 16.21 -9.43 -6.98
C CYS A 297 15.73 -10.22 -5.75
N ASP A 298 15.91 -9.65 -4.57
CA ASP A 298 15.38 -10.21 -3.32
C ASP A 298 13.85 -9.95 -3.26
N LEU A 299 13.08 -10.92 -3.76
CA LEU A 299 11.62 -10.88 -3.86
C LEU A 299 10.96 -11.80 -2.86
N THR A 300 9.87 -11.35 -2.23
CA THR A 300 9.00 -12.18 -1.38
C THR A 300 7.53 -12.01 -1.73
N PHE A 301 6.71 -13.03 -1.41
CA PHE A 301 5.26 -12.98 -1.59
C PHE A 301 4.51 -13.06 -0.27
N GLU A 302 3.41 -12.30 -0.17
CA GLU A 302 2.43 -12.35 0.91
C GLU A 302 1.04 -12.48 0.29
N LEU A 303 0.29 -13.49 0.72
CA LEU A 303 -0.99 -13.84 0.10
C LEU A 303 -2.13 -13.66 1.11
N ILE A 304 -3.05 -12.75 0.81
CA ILE A 304 -4.15 -12.38 1.72
C ILE A 304 -5.47 -12.49 0.98
N SER A 305 -6.29 -13.48 1.35
CA SER A 305 -7.64 -13.63 0.78
C SER A 305 -8.61 -12.58 1.30
N HIS A 306 -9.64 -12.28 0.51
CA HIS A 306 -10.68 -11.32 0.89
C HIS A 306 -11.41 -11.77 2.14
N ARG A 307 -11.52 -10.85 3.09
CA ARG A 307 -12.20 -11.02 4.37
C ARG A 307 -12.83 -9.71 4.82
N PHE A 308 -13.86 -9.80 5.62
CA PHE A 308 -14.51 -8.64 6.21
C PHE A 308 -15.01 -8.95 7.62
N THR A 309 -15.25 -7.91 8.40
CA THR A 309 -15.97 -7.98 9.69
C THR A 309 -17.38 -7.42 9.52
N PRO A 310 -18.34 -7.72 10.42
CA PRO A 310 -19.65 -7.07 10.37
C PRO A 310 -19.56 -5.54 10.36
N GLY A 311 -18.65 -4.97 11.17
CA GLY A 311 -18.46 -3.51 11.22
C GLY A 311 -17.86 -2.93 9.93
N SER A 312 -16.84 -3.58 9.34
CA SER A 312 -16.30 -3.11 8.06
C SER A 312 -17.31 -3.24 6.92
N LYS A 313 -18.09 -4.35 6.88
CA LYS A 313 -19.18 -4.54 5.91
C LYS A 313 -20.19 -3.41 5.97
N ALA A 314 -20.72 -3.10 7.16
CA ALA A 314 -21.73 -2.06 7.35
C ALA A 314 -21.24 -0.70 6.82
N LEU A 315 -20.05 -0.25 7.26
CA LEU A 315 -19.48 1.02 6.82
C LEU A 315 -19.16 1.04 5.31
N LEU A 316 -18.60 -0.03 4.76
CA LEU A 316 -18.25 -0.08 3.35
C LEU A 316 -19.50 -0.04 2.44
N GLN A 317 -20.60 -0.69 2.84
CA GLN A 317 -21.87 -0.62 2.12
C GLN A 317 -22.49 0.78 2.20
N GLU A 318 -22.29 1.50 3.30
CA GLU A 318 -22.76 2.87 3.48
C GLU A 318 -21.93 3.87 2.65
N TRP A 319 -20.59 3.74 2.65
CA TRP A 319 -19.70 4.57 1.83
C TRP A 319 -19.80 4.27 0.33
N TYR A 320 -20.03 3.00 -0.04
CA TYR A 320 -20.04 2.51 -1.41
C TYR A 320 -21.29 1.66 -1.70
N PRO A 321 -22.50 2.26 -1.75
CA PRO A 321 -23.75 1.50 -1.88
C PRO A 321 -23.86 0.72 -3.19
N ASN A 322 -23.10 1.07 -4.23
CA ASN A 322 -23.05 0.41 -5.53
C ASN A 322 -21.83 -0.52 -5.68
N THR A 323 -21.21 -0.94 -4.58
CA THR A 323 -20.08 -1.87 -4.64
C THR A 323 -20.51 -3.22 -5.22
N SER A 324 -19.63 -3.80 -6.05
CA SER A 324 -19.84 -5.15 -6.59
C SER A 324 -19.28 -6.26 -5.70
N ILE A 325 -18.80 -5.93 -4.50
CA ILE A 325 -18.22 -6.91 -3.57
C ILE A 325 -19.34 -7.77 -2.98
N ASP A 326 -19.15 -9.10 -3.05
CA ASP A 326 -20.01 -10.05 -2.33
C ASP A 326 -19.67 -10.04 -0.83
N PHE A 327 -20.54 -9.41 -0.05
CA PHE A 327 -20.52 -9.42 1.42
C PHE A 327 -21.50 -10.46 2.00
N ASN A 328 -21.88 -11.48 1.25
CA ASN A 328 -22.79 -12.52 1.73
C ASN A 328 -22.07 -13.40 2.77
N GLU A 329 -22.54 -13.34 4.01
CA GLU A 329 -21.98 -14.08 5.12
C GLU A 329 -22.23 -15.59 5.02
N SER A 330 -23.36 -16.01 4.38
CA SER A 330 -23.70 -17.43 4.23
C SER A 330 -22.77 -18.20 3.30
N SER A 331 -22.07 -17.50 2.37
CA SER A 331 -21.07 -18.09 1.48
C SER A 331 -19.67 -18.17 2.13
N ARG A 332 -19.52 -17.68 3.35
CA ARG A 332 -18.25 -17.54 4.06
C ARG A 332 -18.14 -18.41 5.30
N ALA A 333 -16.94 -18.73 5.69
CA ALA A 333 -16.65 -19.31 6.99
C ALA A 333 -16.43 -18.20 8.03
N MET A 334 -17.12 -18.31 9.16
CA MET A 334 -16.91 -17.42 10.30
C MET A 334 -15.68 -17.86 11.09
N LYS A 335 -14.78 -16.89 11.39
CA LYS A 335 -13.64 -17.07 12.29
C LYS A 335 -13.59 -15.94 13.30
N PHE A 336 -12.92 -16.16 14.41
CA PHE A 336 -12.62 -15.10 15.38
C PHE A 336 -11.23 -14.50 15.11
N ASN A 337 -11.08 -13.20 15.27
CA ASN A 337 -9.77 -12.56 15.31
C ASN A 337 -9.13 -12.72 16.72
N LYS A 338 -7.87 -12.32 16.86
CA LYS A 338 -7.14 -12.41 18.14
C LYS A 338 -7.76 -11.61 19.31
N PHE A 339 -8.71 -10.71 19.02
CA PHE A 339 -9.43 -9.90 20.00
C PHE A 339 -10.87 -10.37 20.23
N GLY A 340 -11.22 -11.57 19.77
CA GLY A 340 -12.57 -12.14 19.92
C GLY A 340 -13.61 -11.60 18.92
N GLY A 341 -13.27 -10.66 18.05
CA GLY A 341 -14.18 -10.14 17.03
C GLY A 341 -14.42 -11.14 15.90
N LYS A 342 -15.65 -11.20 15.39
CA LYS A 342 -16.03 -12.04 14.26
C LYS A 342 -15.44 -11.50 12.96
N LYS A 343 -14.95 -12.39 12.08
CA LYS A 343 -14.59 -12.09 10.70
C LYS A 343 -15.08 -13.19 9.76
N PHE A 344 -15.43 -12.82 8.55
CA PHE A 344 -15.87 -13.71 7.50
C PHE A 344 -14.75 -13.86 6.47
N VAL A 345 -14.38 -15.11 6.19
CA VAL A 345 -13.33 -15.51 5.24
C VAL A 345 -13.91 -16.49 4.22
N TYR A 346 -13.22 -16.77 3.14
CA TYR A 346 -13.65 -17.86 2.25
C TYR A 346 -13.76 -19.19 3.00
N ASN A 347 -14.67 -20.06 2.57
CA ASN A 347 -14.81 -21.39 3.14
C ASN A 347 -13.58 -22.25 2.84
N THR A 348 -13.48 -23.42 3.49
CA THR A 348 -12.30 -24.28 3.41
C THR A 348 -12.00 -24.75 1.99
N ALA A 349 -13.04 -25.08 1.19
CA ALA A 349 -12.86 -25.53 -0.19
C ALA A 349 -12.29 -24.41 -1.08
N ALA A 350 -12.88 -23.21 -1.02
CA ALA A 350 -12.39 -22.05 -1.75
C ALA A 350 -10.96 -21.65 -1.32
N MET A 351 -10.65 -21.68 -0.03
CA MET A 351 -9.29 -21.42 0.48
C MET A 351 -8.28 -22.47 -0.02
N GLY A 352 -8.67 -23.74 -0.07
CA GLY A 352 -7.82 -24.82 -0.61
C GLY A 352 -7.52 -24.63 -2.10
N MET A 353 -8.55 -24.32 -2.88
CA MET A 353 -8.44 -24.08 -4.32
C MET A 353 -7.51 -22.87 -4.60
N LEU A 354 -7.76 -21.73 -3.98
CA LEU A 354 -6.92 -20.53 -4.10
C LEU A 354 -5.47 -20.83 -3.70
N ARG A 355 -5.26 -21.51 -2.57
CA ARG A 355 -3.92 -21.84 -2.10
C ARG A 355 -3.18 -22.73 -3.08
N SER A 356 -3.80 -23.80 -3.59
CA SER A 356 -3.18 -24.70 -4.57
C SER A 356 -2.77 -23.97 -5.84
N PHE A 357 -3.66 -23.12 -6.36
CA PHE A 357 -3.39 -22.30 -7.54
C PHE A 357 -2.16 -21.40 -7.33
N PHE A 358 -2.19 -20.52 -6.31
CA PHE A 358 -1.11 -19.55 -6.11
C PHE A 358 0.24 -20.21 -5.78
N TYR A 359 0.25 -21.30 -5.00
CA TYR A 359 1.50 -22.01 -4.72
C TYR A 359 2.08 -22.64 -5.98
N SER A 360 1.25 -23.23 -6.86
CA SER A 360 1.68 -23.78 -8.15
C SER A 360 2.23 -22.68 -9.08
N GLU A 361 1.44 -21.63 -9.27
CA GLU A 361 1.77 -20.56 -10.22
C GLU A 361 3.01 -19.76 -9.79
N LEU A 362 3.13 -19.45 -8.49
CA LEU A 362 4.28 -18.73 -7.97
C LEU A 362 5.55 -19.58 -7.99
N LYS A 363 5.44 -20.88 -7.64
CA LYS A 363 6.60 -21.79 -7.70
C LYS A 363 7.11 -21.96 -9.13
N SER A 364 6.21 -21.98 -10.12
CA SER A 364 6.58 -22.11 -11.54
C SER A 364 7.29 -20.87 -12.06
N ARG A 365 6.81 -19.65 -11.72
CA ARG A 365 7.32 -18.39 -12.25
C ARG A 365 8.43 -17.74 -11.44
N PHE A 366 8.42 -17.97 -10.13
CA PHE A 366 9.33 -17.34 -9.15
C PHE A 366 9.85 -18.38 -8.17
N PRO A 367 10.61 -19.40 -8.64
CA PRO A 367 11.01 -20.57 -7.84
C PRO A 367 11.81 -20.21 -6.58
N ASP A 368 12.57 -19.10 -6.64
CA ASP A 368 13.47 -18.66 -5.57
C ASP A 368 12.82 -17.64 -4.62
N ALA A 369 11.61 -17.15 -4.95
CA ALA A 369 10.92 -16.16 -4.13
C ALA A 369 10.01 -16.83 -3.08
N PRO A 370 10.30 -16.71 -1.77
CA PRO A 370 9.51 -17.35 -0.75
C PRO A 370 8.12 -16.72 -0.58
N ILE A 371 7.11 -17.57 -0.36
CA ILE A 371 5.80 -17.16 0.14
C ILE A 371 5.88 -17.10 1.66
N LEU A 372 5.88 -15.88 2.22
CA LEU A 372 6.08 -15.68 3.66
C LEU A 372 4.88 -16.16 4.47
N TYR A 373 3.67 -15.93 3.98
CA TYR A 373 2.45 -16.42 4.61
C TYR A 373 1.24 -16.38 3.66
N TRP A 374 0.22 -17.14 4.06
CA TRP A 374 -1.11 -17.21 3.49
C TRP A 374 -2.17 -16.96 4.56
N THR A 375 -3.09 -16.02 4.35
CA THR A 375 -4.18 -15.72 5.31
C THR A 375 -5.53 -15.50 4.64
#